data_1afb2bc7c9a64e8939fe84d8f2e80f43
#
_entry.id   1afb2bc7c9a64e8939fe84d8f2e80f43
#
_cell.length_a   1.000
_cell.length_b   1.000
_cell.length_c   1.000
_cell.angle_alpha   90.00
_cell.angle_beta   90.00
_cell.angle_gamma   90.00
#
_symmetry.space_group_name_H-M   'P 1'
#
loop_
_entity.id
_entity.type
_entity.pdbx_description
1 polymer ?
#
loop_
_entity_poly.entity_id
_entity_poly.type
_entity_poly.pdbx_seq_one_letter_code
_entity_poly.pdbx_strand_id
1 'polypeptide(L)'
;MRIHYDWRLARVVDSDGEVFDELGWSPKRSVRALADRLSDLQSGRMSPEARTLSKRFPDAEVDGMAAMLDPDWPELETEEQEMLSEAAAILAKRGVADAAADLDRRLDMLSSAAIELRSSWTTSEARCIEWAGLFLSEVDLDGQRQEIPAAVAEAESIDAAAAALNVAAPAHQPEQVEWVALNGHAVGVVALAERLGVVEAATRELAHQYVPTLSMLVGPLGAARLVVLAGGRERLARMPSGSLQVLGARGAMAAHRRGAPPPKHSPVLFSLPQISRSPRWVRGKIARYMAGKCSIAVRVDHFDGEPWGEERIAEINQECKNIRERFPKPPRR
;
A
#
# COMPACT_ATOMS: atom_id res chain seq x y z
N MET A 1 34.56 10.95 -30.20
CA MET A 1 35.03 10.90 -28.83
C MET A 1 33.87 10.65 -27.89
N ARG A 2 34.09 9.89 -26.83
CA ARG A 2 33.09 9.63 -25.79
C ARG A 2 33.70 9.88 -24.42
N ILE A 3 32.88 10.28 -23.45
CA ILE A 3 33.25 10.46 -22.05
C ILE A 3 32.67 9.34 -21.25
N HIS A 4 33.52 8.41 -20.80
CA HIS A 4 33.14 7.34 -19.87
C HIS A 4 33.49 7.79 -18.46
N TYR A 5 32.64 7.47 -17.47
CA TYR A 5 32.94 7.84 -16.08
C TYR A 5 32.22 6.92 -15.06
N ASP A 6 32.86 6.80 -13.93
CA ASP A 6 32.29 6.23 -12.73
C ASP A 6 32.44 7.20 -11.54
N TRP A 7 32.35 6.67 -10.33
CA TRP A 7 32.55 7.48 -9.14
C TRP A 7 34.04 7.83 -8.87
N ARG A 8 34.99 7.16 -9.50
CA ARG A 8 36.44 7.32 -9.29
C ARG A 8 37.08 8.29 -10.26
N LEU A 9 36.72 8.16 -11.52
CA LEU A 9 37.38 8.88 -12.60
C LEU A 9 36.46 9.08 -13.80
N ALA A 10 36.90 9.94 -14.71
CA ALA A 10 36.29 10.11 -16.02
C ALA A 10 37.41 10.09 -17.09
N ARG A 11 37.12 9.45 -18.24
CA ARG A 11 38.01 9.32 -19.40
C ARG A 11 37.35 9.84 -20.65
N VAL A 12 38.15 10.49 -21.50
CA VAL A 12 37.77 10.74 -22.90
C VAL A 12 38.41 9.66 -23.73
N VAL A 13 37.59 8.88 -24.46
CA VAL A 13 38.08 7.86 -25.38
C VAL A 13 37.71 8.22 -26.82
N ASP A 14 38.57 7.85 -27.77
CA ASP A 14 38.29 8.03 -29.19
C ASP A 14 37.46 6.88 -29.78
N SER A 15 37.35 6.80 -31.12
CA SER A 15 36.63 5.75 -31.83
C SER A 15 37.33 4.39 -31.77
N ASP A 16 38.61 4.36 -31.48
CA ASP A 16 39.46 3.15 -31.44
C ASP A 16 39.62 2.63 -30.01
N GLY A 17 39.07 3.34 -28.99
CA GLY A 17 39.11 3.00 -27.57
C GLY A 17 40.32 3.55 -26.85
N GLU A 18 41.17 4.35 -27.52
CA GLU A 18 42.36 4.96 -26.92
C GLU A 18 41.97 6.10 -25.96
N VAL A 19 42.59 6.14 -24.78
CA VAL A 19 42.32 7.17 -23.75
C VAL A 19 43.08 8.46 -24.13
N PHE A 20 42.31 9.51 -24.38
CA PHE A 20 42.83 10.82 -24.78
C PHE A 20 43.08 11.79 -23.62
N ASP A 21 42.23 11.79 -22.60
CA ASP A 21 42.34 12.57 -21.37
C ASP A 21 41.66 11.83 -20.21
N GLU A 22 42.21 11.96 -19.01
CA GLU A 22 41.66 11.31 -17.80
C GLU A 22 41.72 12.27 -16.62
N LEU A 23 40.64 12.28 -15.84
CA LEU A 23 40.58 13.00 -14.59
C LEU A 23 40.09 12.06 -13.48
N GLY A 24 40.91 11.88 -12.45
CA GLY A 24 40.57 11.11 -11.26
C GLY A 24 40.00 11.97 -10.14
N TRP A 25 39.16 11.36 -9.32
CA TRP A 25 38.72 12.00 -8.09
C TRP A 25 39.90 12.23 -7.14
N SER A 26 39.94 13.41 -6.50
CA SER A 26 40.98 13.85 -5.58
C SER A 26 41.35 12.80 -4.53
N PRO A 27 42.65 12.71 -4.13
CA PRO A 27 43.14 11.72 -3.17
C PRO A 27 42.52 11.81 -1.76
N LYS A 28 41.89 12.92 -1.39
CA LYS A 28 41.15 13.05 -0.10
C LYS A 28 39.75 12.53 -0.23
N ARG A 29 39.61 11.23 -0.42
CA ARG A 29 38.36 10.55 -0.47
C ARG A 29 37.86 10.23 0.94
N SER A 30 36.56 10.40 1.20
CA SER A 30 35.92 9.93 2.43
C SER A 30 34.64 9.14 2.08
N VAL A 31 34.31 8.17 2.91
CA VAL A 31 33.12 7.35 2.76
C VAL A 31 31.86 8.21 2.60
N ARG A 32 31.73 9.30 3.37
CA ARG A 32 30.59 10.21 3.31
C ARG A 32 30.54 10.98 1.99
N ALA A 33 31.66 11.49 1.52
CA ALA A 33 31.76 12.16 0.22
C ALA A 33 31.47 11.18 -0.94
N LEU A 34 31.90 9.92 -0.81
CA LEU A 34 31.54 8.87 -1.75
C LEU A 34 30.02 8.60 -1.76
N ALA A 35 29.38 8.50 -0.60
CA ALA A 35 27.94 8.33 -0.52
C ALA A 35 27.18 9.48 -1.20
N ASP A 36 27.59 10.74 -0.98
CA ASP A 36 26.99 11.90 -1.63
C ASP A 36 27.18 11.84 -3.16
N ARG A 37 28.38 11.47 -3.61
CA ARG A 37 28.73 11.33 -5.03
C ARG A 37 27.94 10.21 -5.72
N LEU A 38 27.78 9.07 -5.05
CA LEU A 38 26.95 7.96 -5.57
C LEU A 38 25.47 8.36 -5.66
N SER A 39 24.96 9.12 -4.69
CA SER A 39 23.60 9.66 -4.74
C SER A 39 23.41 10.60 -5.93
N ASP A 40 24.38 11.45 -6.23
CA ASP A 40 24.35 12.32 -7.40
C ASP A 40 24.35 11.52 -8.71
N LEU A 41 25.21 10.50 -8.82
CA LEU A 41 25.26 9.62 -10.00
C LEU A 41 23.94 8.85 -10.20
N GLN A 42 23.35 8.32 -9.13
CA GLN A 42 22.06 7.64 -9.18
C GLN A 42 20.92 8.57 -9.63
N SER A 43 21.00 9.87 -9.32
CA SER A 43 20.04 10.87 -9.79
C SER A 43 20.31 11.37 -11.22
N GLY A 44 21.25 10.76 -11.94
CA GLY A 44 21.58 11.11 -13.33
C GLY A 44 22.51 12.33 -13.46
N ARG A 45 23.12 12.79 -12.37
CA ARG A 45 24.10 13.88 -12.41
C ARG A 45 25.48 13.34 -12.78
N MET A 46 26.16 14.06 -13.66
CA MET A 46 27.55 13.74 -14.02
C MET A 46 28.50 13.97 -12.84
N SER A 47 29.55 13.15 -12.77
CA SER A 47 30.66 13.41 -11.85
C SER A 47 31.31 14.76 -12.15
N PRO A 48 31.96 15.43 -11.16
CA PRO A 48 32.67 16.69 -11.40
C PRO A 48 33.76 16.57 -12.46
N GLU A 49 34.45 15.42 -12.52
CA GLU A 49 35.50 15.12 -13.51
C GLU A 49 34.88 15.00 -14.91
N ALA A 50 33.79 14.23 -15.06
CA ALA A 50 33.08 14.10 -16.33
C ALA A 50 32.56 15.46 -16.82
N ARG A 51 32.04 16.28 -15.89
CA ARG A 51 31.58 17.64 -16.21
C ARG A 51 32.74 18.55 -16.65
N THR A 52 33.94 18.38 -16.09
CA THR A 52 35.12 19.12 -16.49
C THR A 52 35.59 18.69 -17.86
N LEU A 53 35.62 17.38 -18.13
CA LEU A 53 35.98 16.85 -19.44
C LEU A 53 34.94 17.26 -20.52
N SER A 54 33.66 17.23 -20.22
CA SER A 54 32.62 17.68 -21.16
C SER A 54 32.75 19.16 -21.56
N LYS A 55 33.30 20.02 -20.68
CA LYS A 55 33.59 21.40 -21.03
C LYS A 55 34.84 21.54 -21.90
N ARG A 56 35.85 20.64 -21.74
CA ARG A 56 37.06 20.64 -22.56
C ARG A 56 36.80 20.03 -23.95
N PHE A 57 35.89 19.06 -24.01
CA PHE A 57 35.55 18.30 -25.21
C PHE A 57 34.05 18.40 -25.49
N PRO A 58 33.56 19.56 -25.96
CA PRO A 58 32.11 19.80 -26.08
C PRO A 58 31.40 18.91 -27.13
N ASP A 59 32.16 18.36 -28.07
CA ASP A 59 31.66 17.47 -29.13
C ASP A 59 31.69 15.98 -28.71
N ALA A 60 32.15 15.66 -27.49
CA ALA A 60 32.22 14.30 -26.99
C ALA A 60 30.86 13.90 -26.37
N GLU A 61 30.35 12.72 -26.77
CA GLU A 61 29.15 12.11 -26.19
C GLU A 61 29.44 11.62 -24.75
N VAL A 62 28.58 11.96 -23.80
CA VAL A 62 28.74 11.54 -22.41
C VAL A 62 27.95 10.27 -22.16
N ASP A 63 28.63 9.18 -21.76
CA ASP A 63 28.02 7.89 -21.45
C ASP A 63 28.52 7.32 -20.11
N GLY A 64 27.75 7.53 -19.05
CA GLY A 64 28.08 7.02 -17.72
C GLY A 64 27.95 5.50 -17.58
N MET A 65 27.23 4.82 -18.49
CA MET A 65 27.11 3.36 -18.46
C MET A 65 28.27 2.67 -19.17
N ALA A 66 28.95 3.34 -20.09
CA ALA A 66 30.03 2.78 -20.88
C ALA A 66 31.22 2.33 -20.00
N ALA A 67 31.48 3.01 -18.89
CA ALA A 67 32.52 2.61 -17.94
C ALA A 67 32.31 1.18 -17.38
N MET A 68 31.05 0.73 -17.26
CA MET A 68 30.74 -0.63 -16.80
C MET A 68 30.95 -1.71 -17.86
N LEU A 69 31.02 -1.31 -19.13
CA LEU A 69 31.14 -2.19 -20.29
C LEU A 69 32.53 -2.14 -20.91
N ASP A 70 33.39 -1.22 -20.45
CA ASP A 70 34.75 -1.05 -20.93
C ASP A 70 35.68 -2.09 -20.29
N PRO A 71 36.26 -3.02 -21.07
CA PRO A 71 37.14 -4.07 -20.55
C PRO A 71 38.44 -3.53 -19.97
N ASP A 72 38.85 -2.32 -20.39
CA ASP A 72 40.06 -1.65 -19.93
C ASP A 72 39.82 -0.67 -18.77
N TRP A 73 38.62 -0.68 -18.21
CA TRP A 73 38.29 0.14 -17.05
C TRP A 73 39.02 -0.38 -15.81
N PRO A 74 39.70 0.50 -15.01
CA PRO A 74 40.50 0.07 -13.88
C PRO A 74 39.69 -0.75 -12.87
N GLU A 75 40.20 -1.90 -12.47
CA GLU A 75 39.61 -2.70 -11.40
C GLU A 75 39.59 -1.92 -10.07
N LEU A 76 38.67 -2.31 -9.21
CA LEU A 76 38.55 -1.73 -7.87
C LEU A 76 39.65 -2.28 -6.96
N GLU A 77 40.41 -1.41 -6.32
CA GLU A 77 41.32 -1.80 -5.25
C GLU A 77 40.55 -2.23 -4.00
N THR A 78 41.16 -3.02 -3.13
CA THR A 78 40.55 -3.52 -1.89
C THR A 78 40.02 -2.38 -1.01
N GLU A 79 40.79 -1.33 -0.83
CA GLU A 79 40.39 -0.13 -0.07
C GLU A 79 39.17 0.57 -0.72
N GLU A 80 39.12 0.62 -2.04
CA GLU A 80 38.01 1.20 -2.79
C GLU A 80 36.73 0.36 -2.64
N GLN A 81 36.86 -0.98 -2.62
CA GLN A 81 35.73 -1.90 -2.38
C GLN A 81 35.15 -1.75 -0.97
N GLU A 82 36.01 -1.64 0.05
CA GLU A 82 35.61 -1.40 1.43
C GLU A 82 34.91 -0.04 1.57
N MET A 83 35.46 1.02 1.02
CA MET A 83 34.88 2.36 1.01
C MET A 83 33.51 2.37 0.29
N LEU A 84 33.37 1.66 -0.83
CA LEU A 84 32.13 1.54 -1.57
C LEU A 84 31.05 0.81 -0.75
N SER A 85 31.43 -0.26 -0.05
CA SER A 85 30.54 -1.00 0.84
C SER A 85 30.01 -0.12 1.99
N GLU A 86 30.90 0.63 2.64
CA GLU A 86 30.51 1.56 3.71
C GLU A 86 29.63 2.71 3.18
N ALA A 87 29.93 3.27 2.02
CA ALA A 87 29.14 4.31 1.38
C ALA A 87 27.74 3.78 1.00
N ALA A 88 27.65 2.55 0.49
CA ALA A 88 26.37 1.89 0.21
C ALA A 88 25.53 1.72 1.48
N ALA A 89 26.15 1.37 2.61
CA ALA A 89 25.47 1.28 3.90
C ALA A 89 24.92 2.66 4.36
N ILE A 90 25.66 3.74 4.15
CA ILE A 90 25.18 5.12 4.42
C ILE A 90 23.98 5.46 3.53
N LEU A 91 24.06 5.16 2.23
CA LEU A 91 22.96 5.40 1.29
C LEU A 91 21.72 4.59 1.66
N ALA A 92 21.88 3.33 2.02
CA ALA A 92 20.77 2.50 2.48
C ALA A 92 20.08 3.09 3.72
N LYS A 93 20.89 3.54 4.72
CA LYS A 93 20.34 4.21 5.92
C LYS A 93 19.60 5.51 5.57
N ARG A 94 20.15 6.34 4.66
CA ARG A 94 19.48 7.56 4.18
C ARG A 94 18.17 7.21 3.47
N GLY A 95 18.19 6.24 2.57
CA GLY A 95 16.99 5.78 1.86
C GLY A 95 15.88 5.28 2.81
N VAL A 96 16.25 4.60 3.90
CA VAL A 96 15.28 4.21 4.94
C VAL A 96 14.74 5.43 5.69
N ALA A 97 15.60 6.41 6.03
CA ALA A 97 15.17 7.65 6.69
C ALA A 97 14.21 8.48 5.80
N ASP A 98 14.55 8.59 4.52
CA ASP A 98 13.71 9.29 3.53
C ASP A 98 12.37 8.56 3.32
N ALA A 99 12.39 7.23 3.30
CA ALA A 99 11.17 6.42 3.22
C ALA A 99 10.25 6.60 4.44
N ALA A 100 10.82 6.88 5.64
CA ALA A 100 10.03 7.17 6.83
C ALA A 100 9.29 8.54 6.74
N ALA A 101 9.78 9.47 5.94
CA ALA A 101 9.11 10.74 5.65
C ALA A 101 8.05 10.61 4.55
N ASP A 102 8.10 9.57 3.73
CA ASP A 102 7.18 9.33 2.63
C ASP A 102 5.79 8.88 3.16
N LEU A 103 4.79 9.72 2.91
CA LEU A 103 3.40 9.44 3.33
C LEU A 103 2.80 8.22 2.62
N ASP A 104 3.18 7.93 1.38
CA ASP A 104 2.74 6.72 0.67
C ASP A 104 3.23 5.47 1.41
N ARG A 105 4.49 5.45 1.86
CA ARG A 105 5.07 4.33 2.62
C ARG A 105 4.43 4.18 4.00
N ARG A 106 4.21 5.29 4.69
CA ARG A 106 3.56 5.27 6.02
C ARG A 106 2.11 4.77 5.91
N LEU A 107 1.39 5.20 4.89
CA LEU A 107 0.02 4.75 4.62
C LEU A 107 -0.02 3.26 4.22
N ASP A 108 0.99 2.78 3.47
CA ASP A 108 1.13 1.37 3.13
C ASP A 108 1.31 0.51 4.38
N MET A 109 2.20 0.88 5.29
CA MET A 109 2.39 0.14 6.56
C MET A 109 1.10 0.07 7.39
N LEU A 110 0.41 1.19 7.59
CA LEU A 110 -0.85 1.23 8.33
C LEU A 110 -1.94 0.40 7.64
N SER A 111 -2.11 0.55 6.33
CA SER A 111 -3.13 -0.17 5.56
C SER A 111 -2.87 -1.68 5.53
N SER A 112 -1.62 -2.10 5.40
CA SER A 112 -1.22 -3.51 5.41
C SER A 112 -1.46 -4.13 6.80
N ALA A 113 -1.01 -3.45 7.86
CA ALA A 113 -1.26 -3.88 9.24
C ALA A 113 -2.76 -4.01 9.55
N ALA A 114 -3.60 -3.06 9.09
CA ALA A 114 -5.06 -3.13 9.26
C ALA A 114 -5.67 -4.35 8.54
N ILE A 115 -5.19 -4.70 7.35
CA ILE A 115 -5.66 -5.86 6.59
C ILE A 115 -5.28 -7.17 7.30
N GLU A 116 -4.05 -7.28 7.77
CA GLU A 116 -3.53 -8.45 8.47
C GLU A 116 -4.24 -8.68 9.80
N LEU A 117 -4.39 -7.61 10.60
CA LEU A 117 -5.12 -7.66 11.86
C LEU A 117 -6.60 -8.03 11.65
N ARG A 118 -7.25 -7.47 10.63
CA ARG A 118 -8.64 -7.80 10.30
C ARG A 118 -8.80 -9.25 9.90
N SER A 119 -7.90 -9.80 9.10
CA SER A 119 -7.91 -11.21 8.71
C SER A 119 -7.74 -12.13 9.91
N SER A 120 -6.76 -11.82 10.78
CA SER A 120 -6.50 -12.59 11.99
C SER A 120 -7.68 -12.52 12.97
N TRP A 121 -8.20 -11.31 13.21
CA TRP A 121 -9.37 -11.10 14.06
C TRP A 121 -10.59 -11.88 13.55
N THR A 122 -10.95 -11.77 12.27
CA THR A 122 -12.13 -12.44 11.70
C THR A 122 -12.04 -13.96 11.85
N THR A 123 -10.86 -14.54 11.62
CA THR A 123 -10.66 -15.99 11.74
C THR A 123 -10.72 -16.44 13.20
N SER A 124 -10.07 -15.69 14.10
CA SER A 124 -10.04 -16.01 15.53
C SER A 124 -11.40 -15.80 16.19
N GLU A 125 -12.12 -14.73 15.83
CA GLU A 125 -13.47 -14.46 16.30
C GLU A 125 -14.43 -15.60 15.92
N ALA A 126 -14.42 -16.01 14.64
CA ALA A 126 -15.28 -17.11 14.19
C ALA A 126 -15.00 -18.40 14.98
N ARG A 127 -13.74 -18.72 15.25
CA ARG A 127 -13.37 -19.88 16.05
C ARG A 127 -13.80 -19.73 17.51
N CYS A 128 -13.66 -18.55 18.10
CA CYS A 128 -14.09 -18.26 19.46
C CYS A 128 -15.60 -18.48 19.62
N ILE A 129 -16.40 -17.97 18.69
CA ILE A 129 -17.86 -18.09 18.67
C ILE A 129 -18.29 -19.55 18.54
N GLU A 130 -17.71 -20.29 17.59
CA GLU A 130 -17.99 -21.71 17.39
C GLU A 130 -17.63 -22.54 18.66
N TRP A 131 -16.49 -22.24 19.28
CA TRP A 131 -16.04 -22.98 20.46
C TRP A 131 -16.86 -22.65 21.68
N ALA A 132 -17.18 -21.39 21.96
CA ALA A 132 -18.09 -21.00 23.02
C ALA A 132 -19.50 -21.61 22.82
N GLY A 133 -19.98 -21.63 21.57
CA GLY A 133 -21.28 -22.21 21.23
C GLY A 133 -21.41 -23.71 21.47
N LEU A 134 -20.32 -24.48 21.61
CA LEU A 134 -20.38 -25.88 22.07
C LEU A 134 -20.95 -26.03 23.46
N PHE A 135 -20.66 -25.07 24.34
CA PHE A 135 -21.09 -25.07 25.74
C PHE A 135 -22.34 -24.21 25.93
N LEU A 136 -22.41 -23.07 25.26
CA LEU A 136 -23.49 -22.07 25.35
C LEU A 136 -24.53 -22.31 24.24
N SER A 137 -25.23 -23.44 24.30
CA SER A 137 -26.15 -23.89 23.22
C SER A 137 -27.35 -22.98 22.99
N GLU A 138 -27.74 -22.13 23.95
CA GLU A 138 -28.89 -21.22 23.84
C GLU A 138 -28.51 -19.81 23.36
N VAL A 139 -27.21 -19.54 23.15
CA VAL A 139 -26.72 -18.26 22.65
C VAL A 139 -27.10 -18.08 21.17
N ASP A 140 -27.64 -16.93 20.81
CA ASP A 140 -27.78 -16.52 19.40
C ASP A 140 -26.40 -16.12 18.83
N LEU A 141 -25.75 -17.09 18.19
CA LEU A 141 -24.41 -16.94 17.62
C LEU A 141 -24.30 -15.82 16.56
N ASP A 142 -25.39 -15.47 15.90
CA ASP A 142 -25.44 -14.40 14.92
C ASP A 142 -25.81 -13.06 15.56
N GLY A 143 -26.85 -13.03 16.39
CA GLY A 143 -27.35 -11.81 17.04
C GLY A 143 -26.41 -11.28 18.13
N GLN A 144 -25.80 -12.17 18.91
CA GLN A 144 -24.86 -11.82 19.99
C GLN A 144 -23.38 -11.96 19.59
N ARG A 145 -23.10 -12.07 18.31
CA ARG A 145 -21.77 -12.34 17.76
C ARG A 145 -20.68 -11.44 18.34
N GLN A 146 -20.97 -10.16 18.54
CA GLN A 146 -19.98 -9.18 19.02
C GLN A 146 -19.77 -9.27 20.53
N GLU A 147 -20.75 -9.79 21.28
CA GLU A 147 -20.75 -9.85 22.73
C GLU A 147 -20.04 -11.12 23.25
N ILE A 148 -20.15 -12.24 22.53
CA ILE A 148 -19.62 -13.55 22.95
C ILE A 148 -18.13 -13.51 23.30
N PRO A 149 -17.21 -12.98 22.46
CA PRO A 149 -15.79 -12.97 22.81
C PRO A 149 -15.47 -12.15 24.05
N ALA A 150 -16.14 -11.00 24.24
CA ALA A 150 -15.95 -10.16 25.42
C ALA A 150 -16.47 -10.86 26.68
N ALA A 151 -17.70 -11.42 26.65
CA ALA A 151 -18.26 -12.13 27.76
C ALA A 151 -17.42 -13.34 28.21
N VAL A 152 -16.86 -14.10 27.25
CA VAL A 152 -15.98 -15.24 27.56
C VAL A 152 -14.63 -14.76 28.09
N ALA A 153 -14.08 -13.67 27.56
CA ALA A 153 -12.77 -13.12 27.97
C ALA A 153 -12.78 -12.60 29.42
N GLU A 154 -13.88 -11.97 29.83
CA GLU A 154 -14.05 -11.35 31.15
C GLU A 154 -14.53 -12.32 32.25
N ALA A 155 -15.05 -13.48 31.85
CA ALA A 155 -15.65 -14.43 32.76
C ALA A 155 -14.59 -15.32 33.49
N GLU A 156 -14.86 -15.67 34.73
CA GLU A 156 -14.05 -16.62 35.49
C GLU A 156 -14.42 -18.09 35.18
N SER A 157 -15.59 -18.32 34.61
CA SER A 157 -16.11 -19.65 34.24
C SER A 157 -17.11 -19.54 33.06
N ILE A 158 -17.42 -20.69 32.48
CA ILE A 158 -18.42 -20.75 31.39
C ILE A 158 -19.84 -20.38 31.91
N ASP A 159 -20.14 -20.66 33.17
CA ASP A 159 -21.41 -20.25 33.80
C ASP A 159 -21.50 -18.74 33.97
N ALA A 160 -20.39 -18.09 34.32
CA ALA A 160 -20.32 -16.64 34.41
C ALA A 160 -20.46 -16.00 33.02
N ALA A 161 -19.90 -16.61 31.96
CA ALA A 161 -20.08 -16.17 30.60
C ALA A 161 -21.55 -16.34 30.14
N ALA A 162 -22.20 -17.44 30.47
CA ALA A 162 -23.63 -17.68 30.23
C ALA A 162 -24.50 -16.61 30.87
N ALA A 163 -24.24 -16.31 32.15
CA ALA A 163 -24.95 -15.26 32.88
C ALA A 163 -24.76 -13.86 32.24
N ALA A 164 -23.55 -13.51 31.79
CA ALA A 164 -23.26 -12.25 31.12
C ALA A 164 -24.00 -12.12 29.77
N LEU A 165 -24.22 -13.24 29.08
CA LEU A 165 -24.97 -13.30 27.82
C LEU A 165 -26.49 -13.50 28.01
N ASN A 166 -26.97 -13.57 29.27
CA ASN A 166 -28.37 -13.79 29.65
C ASN A 166 -28.94 -15.09 29.08
N VAL A 167 -28.15 -16.16 29.08
CA VAL A 167 -28.58 -17.51 28.68
C VAL A 167 -28.45 -18.49 29.84
N ALA A 168 -29.09 -19.65 29.72
CA ALA A 168 -29.04 -20.70 30.73
C ALA A 168 -27.60 -21.22 30.91
N ALA A 169 -27.29 -21.67 32.11
CA ALA A 169 -26.03 -22.34 32.40
C ALA A 169 -25.89 -23.61 31.53
N PRO A 170 -24.70 -23.90 31.01
CA PRO A 170 -24.49 -25.02 30.11
C PRO A 170 -24.74 -26.37 30.80
N ALA A 171 -25.35 -27.31 30.08
CA ALA A 171 -25.57 -28.67 30.56
C ALA A 171 -24.27 -29.46 30.79
N HIS A 172 -23.24 -29.12 30.05
CA HIS A 172 -21.90 -29.72 30.12
C HIS A 172 -20.86 -28.64 30.28
N GLN A 173 -19.96 -28.86 31.24
CA GLN A 173 -18.89 -27.94 31.55
C GLN A 173 -17.62 -28.31 30.75
N PRO A 174 -16.83 -27.33 30.32
CA PRO A 174 -15.49 -27.60 29.82
C PRO A 174 -14.59 -28.11 30.95
N GLU A 175 -13.64 -28.98 30.63
CA GLU A 175 -12.57 -29.27 31.55
C GLU A 175 -11.75 -27.99 31.85
N GLN A 176 -11.13 -27.93 33.05
CA GLN A 176 -10.40 -26.72 33.44
C GLN A 176 -9.35 -26.27 32.44
N VAL A 177 -8.65 -27.21 31.79
CA VAL A 177 -7.65 -26.90 30.76
C VAL A 177 -8.29 -26.36 29.50
N GLU A 178 -9.49 -26.84 29.16
CA GLU A 178 -10.25 -26.32 27.99
C GLU A 178 -10.79 -24.92 28.24
N TRP A 179 -11.31 -24.67 29.48
CA TRP A 179 -11.75 -23.34 29.84
C TRP A 179 -10.62 -22.31 29.76
N VAL A 180 -9.45 -22.63 30.35
CA VAL A 180 -8.28 -21.74 30.27
C VAL A 180 -7.89 -21.46 28.84
N ALA A 181 -7.95 -22.46 27.95
CA ALA A 181 -7.63 -22.29 26.54
C ALA A 181 -8.69 -21.46 25.80
N LEU A 182 -9.98 -21.69 26.03
CA LEU A 182 -11.09 -20.92 25.42
C LEU A 182 -11.06 -19.47 25.90
N ASN A 183 -10.94 -19.23 27.20
CA ASN A 183 -10.85 -17.89 27.77
C ASN A 183 -9.63 -17.14 27.22
N GLY A 184 -8.44 -17.77 27.21
CA GLY A 184 -7.23 -17.18 26.65
C GLY A 184 -7.35 -16.85 25.15
N HIS A 185 -8.07 -17.70 24.37
CA HIS A 185 -8.37 -17.42 22.98
C HIS A 185 -9.31 -16.21 22.85
N ALA A 186 -10.35 -16.10 23.67
CA ALA A 186 -11.28 -14.97 23.67
C ALA A 186 -10.59 -13.65 24.04
N VAL A 187 -9.70 -13.65 25.05
CA VAL A 187 -8.84 -12.50 25.38
C VAL A 187 -8.01 -12.07 24.18
N GLY A 188 -7.44 -13.03 23.44
CA GLY A 188 -6.71 -12.76 22.21
C GLY A 188 -7.59 -12.10 21.12
N VAL A 189 -8.84 -12.51 20.97
CA VAL A 189 -9.80 -11.94 19.99
C VAL A 189 -10.14 -10.49 20.35
N VAL A 190 -10.40 -10.20 21.64
CA VAL A 190 -10.66 -8.83 22.12
C VAL A 190 -9.46 -7.94 21.89
N ALA A 191 -8.25 -8.40 22.23
CA ALA A 191 -7.02 -7.64 22.00
C ALA A 191 -6.75 -7.37 20.50
N LEU A 192 -7.09 -8.31 19.61
CA LEU A 192 -6.99 -8.10 18.16
C LEU A 192 -7.97 -7.04 17.67
N ALA A 193 -9.21 -7.03 18.20
CA ALA A 193 -10.21 -6.02 17.87
C ALA A 193 -9.76 -4.61 18.27
N GLU A 194 -9.23 -4.44 19.46
CA GLU A 194 -8.69 -3.17 19.96
C GLU A 194 -7.54 -2.66 19.10
N ARG A 195 -6.55 -3.53 18.84
CA ARG A 195 -5.39 -3.17 17.99
C ARG A 195 -5.83 -2.77 16.59
N LEU A 196 -6.78 -3.50 16.01
CA LEU A 196 -7.36 -3.16 14.71
C LEU A 196 -8.01 -1.78 14.74
N GLY A 197 -8.78 -1.47 15.78
CA GLY A 197 -9.40 -0.16 15.97
C GLY A 197 -8.39 0.98 15.99
N VAL A 198 -7.28 0.81 16.72
CA VAL A 198 -6.19 1.80 16.79
C VAL A 198 -5.53 2.02 15.43
N VAL A 199 -5.18 0.93 14.73
CA VAL A 199 -4.53 1.03 13.41
C VAL A 199 -5.46 1.63 12.37
N GLU A 200 -6.74 1.28 12.39
CA GLU A 200 -7.72 1.89 11.50
C GLU A 200 -7.95 3.38 11.79
N ALA A 201 -7.94 3.79 13.06
CA ALA A 201 -8.05 5.20 13.44
C ALA A 201 -6.85 6.00 12.89
N ALA A 202 -5.64 5.49 13.07
CA ALA A 202 -4.44 6.10 12.52
C ALA A 202 -4.45 6.16 10.97
N THR A 203 -4.96 5.09 10.33
CA THR A 203 -5.12 5.05 8.87
C THR A 203 -6.11 6.10 8.38
N ARG A 204 -7.25 6.29 9.09
CA ARG A 204 -8.26 7.32 8.76
C ARG A 204 -7.67 8.71 8.85
N GLU A 205 -6.98 8.99 9.94
CA GLU A 205 -6.35 10.31 10.17
C GLU A 205 -5.34 10.64 9.07
N LEU A 206 -4.39 9.72 8.80
CA LEU A 206 -3.40 9.94 7.76
C LEU A 206 -4.01 10.06 6.36
N ALA A 207 -5.03 9.26 6.05
CA ALA A 207 -5.71 9.34 4.75
C ALA A 207 -6.48 10.66 4.59
N HIS A 208 -7.11 11.17 5.64
CA HIS A 208 -7.77 12.48 5.61
C HIS A 208 -6.80 13.63 5.36
N GLN A 209 -5.60 13.57 5.94
CA GLN A 209 -4.56 14.57 5.72
C GLN A 209 -3.96 14.48 4.31
N TYR A 210 -3.76 13.26 3.81
CA TYR A 210 -2.98 13.02 2.59
C TYR A 210 -3.81 13.02 1.31
N VAL A 211 -5.05 12.52 1.36
CA VAL A 211 -6.00 12.43 0.23
C VAL A 211 -7.43 12.81 0.68
N PRO A 212 -7.65 14.07 1.10
CA PRO A 212 -8.90 14.51 1.71
C PRO A 212 -10.11 14.33 0.79
N THR A 213 -10.03 14.76 -0.46
CA THR A 213 -11.13 14.66 -1.43
C THR A 213 -11.49 13.21 -1.75
N LEU A 214 -10.48 12.36 -1.94
CA LEU A 214 -10.70 10.94 -2.17
C LEU A 214 -11.30 10.28 -0.91
N SER A 215 -10.84 10.68 0.29
CA SER A 215 -11.36 10.18 1.58
C SER A 215 -12.82 10.54 1.80
N MET A 216 -13.25 11.74 1.42
CA MET A 216 -14.66 12.12 1.46
C MET A 216 -15.53 11.29 0.50
N LEU A 217 -14.99 10.93 -0.66
CA LEU A 217 -15.75 10.23 -1.70
C LEU A 217 -15.94 8.72 -1.41
N VAL A 218 -14.90 8.03 -0.95
CA VAL A 218 -14.89 6.56 -0.78
C VAL A 218 -14.65 6.10 0.65
N GLY A 219 -14.58 7.04 1.59
CA GLY A 219 -14.15 6.80 2.95
C GLY A 219 -12.62 6.70 3.08
N PRO A 220 -12.06 7.10 4.24
CA PRO A 220 -10.61 7.19 4.39
C PRO A 220 -9.88 5.85 4.30
N LEU A 221 -10.45 4.76 4.82
CA LEU A 221 -9.87 3.41 4.67
C LEU A 221 -9.91 2.94 3.21
N GLY A 222 -10.97 3.27 2.48
CA GLY A 222 -11.08 3.00 1.04
C GLY A 222 -10.06 3.79 0.23
N ALA A 223 -9.88 5.06 0.54
CA ALA A 223 -8.89 5.95 -0.08
C ALA A 223 -7.46 5.46 0.15
N ALA A 224 -7.10 5.16 1.41
CA ALA A 224 -5.81 4.57 1.77
C ALA A 224 -5.53 3.30 0.94
N ARG A 225 -6.50 2.39 0.87
CA ARG A 225 -6.35 1.14 0.12
C ARG A 225 -6.18 1.36 -1.38
N LEU A 226 -6.84 2.36 -1.98
CA LEU A 226 -6.65 2.70 -3.40
C LEU A 226 -5.24 3.24 -3.66
N VAL A 227 -4.73 4.12 -2.79
CA VAL A 227 -3.36 4.66 -2.86
C VAL A 227 -2.34 3.52 -2.79
N VAL A 228 -2.45 2.65 -1.81
CA VAL A 228 -1.55 1.49 -1.61
C VAL A 228 -1.60 0.51 -2.79
N LEU A 229 -2.79 0.16 -3.28
CA LEU A 229 -2.95 -0.73 -4.43
C LEU A 229 -2.38 -0.16 -5.72
N ALA A 230 -2.35 1.16 -5.88
CA ALA A 230 -1.76 1.84 -7.02
C ALA A 230 -0.22 1.95 -6.91
N GLY A 231 0.33 1.83 -5.69
CA GLY A 231 1.74 2.05 -5.40
C GLY A 231 2.09 3.52 -5.21
N GLY A 232 1.18 4.31 -4.65
CA GLY A 232 1.34 5.71 -4.27
C GLY A 232 0.29 6.66 -4.86
N ARG A 233 0.16 7.84 -4.23
CA ARG A 233 -0.80 8.90 -4.61
C ARG A 233 -0.55 9.41 -6.03
N GLU A 234 0.71 9.68 -6.38
CA GLU A 234 1.07 10.17 -7.71
C GLU A 234 0.66 9.16 -8.80
N ARG A 235 0.99 7.88 -8.60
CA ARG A 235 0.66 6.83 -9.55
C ARG A 235 -0.85 6.65 -9.69
N LEU A 236 -1.60 6.74 -8.59
CA LEU A 236 -3.06 6.70 -8.61
C LEU A 236 -3.65 7.89 -9.38
N ALA A 237 -3.11 9.10 -9.21
CA ALA A 237 -3.54 10.32 -9.90
C ALA A 237 -3.31 10.25 -11.41
N ARG A 238 -2.25 9.59 -11.86
CA ARG A 238 -1.93 9.38 -13.28
C ARG A 238 -2.67 8.18 -13.89
N MET A 239 -3.31 7.35 -13.07
CA MET A 239 -3.97 6.13 -13.54
C MET A 239 -5.25 6.45 -14.32
N PRO A 240 -5.50 5.80 -15.50
CA PRO A 240 -6.78 5.87 -16.17
C PRO A 240 -7.93 5.35 -15.30
N SER A 241 -9.08 6.01 -15.34
CA SER A 241 -10.25 5.62 -14.53
C SER A 241 -10.74 4.18 -14.79
N GLY A 242 -10.54 3.66 -16.01
CA GLY A 242 -10.83 2.27 -16.35
C GLY A 242 -9.94 1.27 -15.59
N SER A 243 -8.67 1.60 -15.36
CA SER A 243 -7.74 0.80 -14.54
C SER A 243 -8.10 0.89 -13.05
N LEU A 244 -8.46 2.09 -12.59
CA LEU A 244 -8.94 2.31 -11.22
C LEU A 244 -10.22 1.53 -10.95
N GLN A 245 -11.13 1.42 -11.93
CA GLN A 245 -12.38 0.67 -11.80
C GLN A 245 -12.15 -0.78 -11.36
N VAL A 246 -11.05 -1.40 -11.76
CA VAL A 246 -10.73 -2.82 -11.47
C VAL A 246 -9.48 -2.99 -10.62
N LEU A 247 -8.97 -1.91 -10.04
CA LEU A 247 -7.76 -1.92 -9.23
C LEU A 247 -7.88 -2.88 -8.05
N GLY A 248 -6.90 -3.78 -7.89
CA GLY A 248 -6.91 -4.81 -6.85
C GLY A 248 -7.73 -6.06 -7.17
N ALA A 249 -8.45 -6.13 -8.30
CA ALA A 249 -9.21 -7.32 -8.72
C ALA A 249 -8.32 -8.42 -9.35
N ARG A 250 -7.14 -8.70 -8.73
CA ARG A 250 -6.11 -9.60 -9.30
C ARG A 250 -6.64 -10.98 -9.65
N GLY A 251 -7.38 -11.62 -8.74
CA GLY A 251 -7.95 -12.96 -8.96
C GLY A 251 -8.95 -12.99 -10.11
N ALA A 252 -9.86 -12.00 -10.20
CA ALA A 252 -10.82 -11.88 -11.29
C ALA A 252 -10.16 -11.55 -12.64
N MET A 253 -9.09 -10.74 -12.63
CA MET A 253 -8.28 -10.48 -13.84
C MET A 253 -7.53 -11.74 -14.30
N ALA A 254 -6.97 -12.51 -13.37
CA ALA A 254 -6.34 -13.78 -13.69
C ALA A 254 -7.35 -14.81 -14.25
N ALA A 255 -8.55 -14.86 -13.70
CA ALA A 255 -9.64 -15.69 -14.23
C ALA A 255 -10.08 -15.22 -15.62
N HIS A 256 -10.16 -13.90 -15.85
CA HIS A 256 -10.49 -13.32 -17.15
C HIS A 256 -9.49 -13.73 -18.23
N ARG A 257 -8.19 -13.73 -17.94
CA ARG A 257 -7.16 -14.22 -18.87
C ARG A 257 -7.35 -15.70 -19.25
N ARG A 258 -8.06 -16.45 -18.43
CA ARG A 258 -8.42 -17.86 -18.68
C ARG A 258 -9.83 -18.04 -19.27
N GLY A 259 -10.46 -16.96 -19.78
CA GLY A 259 -11.74 -17.00 -20.46
C GLY A 259 -12.97 -16.62 -19.61
N ALA A 260 -12.81 -16.30 -18.31
CA ALA A 260 -13.92 -15.79 -17.51
C ALA A 260 -14.34 -14.36 -17.93
N PRO A 261 -15.57 -13.91 -17.64
CA PRO A 261 -15.97 -12.53 -17.89
C PRO A 261 -15.07 -11.52 -17.16
N PRO A 262 -14.83 -10.32 -17.74
CA PRO A 262 -13.99 -9.32 -17.13
C PRO A 262 -14.56 -8.81 -15.80
N PRO A 263 -13.72 -8.44 -14.82
CA PRO A 263 -14.17 -7.85 -13.58
C PRO A 263 -14.90 -6.53 -13.84
N LYS A 264 -16.00 -6.31 -13.14
CA LYS A 264 -16.85 -5.10 -13.30
C LYS A 264 -16.47 -3.97 -12.35
N HIS A 265 -15.78 -4.30 -11.27
CA HIS A 265 -15.41 -3.35 -10.21
C HIS A 265 -14.23 -3.88 -9.39
N SER A 266 -13.51 -2.95 -8.76
CA SER A 266 -12.50 -3.20 -7.73
C SER A 266 -13.16 -3.74 -6.46
N PRO A 267 -12.46 -4.54 -5.63
CA PRO A 267 -12.93 -4.90 -4.30
C PRO A 267 -13.19 -3.68 -3.41
N VAL A 268 -12.34 -2.64 -3.52
CA VAL A 268 -12.51 -1.38 -2.76
C VAL A 268 -13.77 -0.64 -3.18
N LEU A 269 -14.02 -0.49 -4.48
CA LEU A 269 -15.24 0.17 -4.94
C LEU A 269 -16.48 -0.67 -4.62
N PHE A 270 -16.38 -2.00 -4.59
CA PHE A 270 -17.49 -2.86 -4.25
C PHE A 270 -17.95 -2.70 -2.79
N SER A 271 -17.05 -2.33 -1.87
CA SER A 271 -17.43 -2.09 -0.47
C SER A 271 -18.33 -0.85 -0.30
N LEU A 272 -18.38 0.03 -1.30
CA LEU A 272 -19.27 1.19 -1.25
C LEU A 272 -20.74 0.78 -1.31
N PRO A 273 -21.60 1.29 -0.40
CA PRO A 273 -23.03 0.97 -0.37
C PRO A 273 -23.74 1.25 -1.70
N GLN A 274 -23.31 2.29 -2.42
CA GLN A 274 -23.85 2.66 -3.73
C GLN A 274 -23.69 1.54 -4.77
N ILE A 275 -22.68 0.69 -4.62
CA ILE A 275 -22.38 -0.43 -5.52
C ILE A 275 -22.87 -1.75 -4.93
N SER A 276 -22.48 -2.09 -3.70
CA SER A 276 -22.80 -3.38 -3.06
C SER A 276 -24.30 -3.62 -2.91
N ARG A 277 -25.06 -2.58 -2.53
CA ARG A 277 -26.51 -2.63 -2.35
C ARG A 277 -27.32 -2.43 -3.65
N SER A 278 -26.63 -2.24 -4.79
CA SER A 278 -27.29 -2.10 -6.09
C SER A 278 -27.53 -3.45 -6.78
N PRO A 279 -28.55 -3.56 -7.65
CA PRO A 279 -28.77 -4.75 -8.46
C PRO A 279 -27.54 -5.13 -9.30
N ARG A 280 -27.29 -6.43 -9.46
CA ARG A 280 -26.08 -6.97 -10.10
C ARG A 280 -25.82 -6.38 -11.50
N TRP A 281 -26.86 -6.08 -12.27
CA TRP A 281 -26.74 -5.54 -13.64
C TRP A 281 -26.34 -4.07 -13.71
N VAL A 282 -26.54 -3.31 -12.62
CA VAL A 282 -26.21 -1.89 -12.55
C VAL A 282 -24.83 -1.63 -11.93
N ARG A 283 -24.34 -2.55 -11.08
CA ARG A 283 -23.08 -2.39 -10.31
C ARG A 283 -21.90 -1.91 -11.16
N GLY A 284 -21.70 -2.52 -12.34
CA GLY A 284 -20.61 -2.13 -13.24
C GLY A 284 -20.74 -0.72 -13.81
N LYS A 285 -21.98 -0.22 -13.99
CA LYS A 285 -22.22 1.17 -14.46
C LYS A 285 -21.90 2.18 -13.36
N ILE A 286 -22.38 1.93 -12.14
CA ILE A 286 -22.08 2.77 -10.96
C ILE A 286 -20.57 2.72 -10.66
N ALA A 287 -19.95 1.54 -10.70
CA ALA A 287 -18.52 1.41 -10.47
C ALA A 287 -17.68 2.21 -11.48
N ARG A 288 -18.08 2.24 -12.75
CA ARG A 288 -17.42 3.07 -13.78
C ARG A 288 -17.56 4.56 -13.48
N TYR A 289 -18.74 4.99 -13.10
CA TYR A 289 -18.99 6.38 -12.71
C TYR A 289 -18.15 6.77 -11.49
N MET A 290 -18.19 5.95 -10.43
CA MET A 290 -17.40 6.17 -9.21
C MET A 290 -15.89 6.17 -9.49
N ALA A 291 -15.39 5.25 -10.31
CA ALA A 291 -13.99 5.22 -10.71
C ALA A 291 -13.55 6.51 -11.43
N GLY A 292 -14.42 7.06 -12.29
CA GLY A 292 -14.22 8.38 -12.90
C GLY A 292 -14.12 9.49 -11.87
N LYS A 293 -15.00 9.50 -10.86
CA LYS A 293 -14.97 10.50 -9.77
C LYS A 293 -13.74 10.31 -8.86
N CYS A 294 -13.37 9.07 -8.53
CA CYS A 294 -12.14 8.79 -7.77
C CYS A 294 -10.89 9.28 -8.53
N SER A 295 -10.83 9.08 -9.85
CA SER A 295 -9.72 9.56 -10.68
C SER A 295 -9.60 11.10 -10.67
N ILE A 296 -10.72 11.82 -10.60
CA ILE A 296 -10.71 13.28 -10.46
C ILE A 296 -10.33 13.68 -9.03
N ALA A 297 -10.93 13.04 -8.01
CA ALA A 297 -10.70 13.33 -6.61
C ALA A 297 -9.21 13.21 -6.25
N VAL A 298 -8.55 12.11 -6.63
CA VAL A 298 -7.13 11.92 -6.33
C VAL A 298 -6.24 12.92 -7.08
N ARG A 299 -6.64 13.40 -8.25
CA ARG A 299 -5.92 14.48 -8.96
C ARG A 299 -6.06 15.81 -8.24
N VAL A 300 -7.24 16.12 -7.71
CA VAL A 300 -7.44 17.31 -6.85
C VAL A 300 -6.47 17.24 -5.68
N ASP A 301 -6.41 16.10 -4.97
CA ASP A 301 -5.52 15.91 -3.83
C ASP A 301 -4.02 15.94 -4.20
N HIS A 302 -3.66 15.46 -5.40
CA HIS A 302 -2.25 15.36 -5.81
C HIS A 302 -1.68 16.67 -6.36
N PHE A 303 -2.51 17.46 -7.04
CA PHE A 303 -2.12 18.73 -7.65
C PHE A 303 -2.56 19.95 -6.83
N ASP A 304 -2.80 19.76 -5.54
CA ASP A 304 -3.16 20.79 -4.57
C ASP A 304 -4.37 21.64 -5.01
N GLY A 305 -5.35 20.98 -5.63
CA GLY A 305 -6.62 21.60 -5.98
C GLY A 305 -7.52 21.82 -4.77
N GLU A 306 -8.58 22.61 -4.94
CA GLU A 306 -9.55 22.83 -3.87
C GLU A 306 -10.31 21.54 -3.52
N PRO A 307 -10.27 21.08 -2.25
CA PRO A 307 -10.97 19.86 -1.83
C PRO A 307 -12.49 19.98 -2.04
N TRP A 308 -13.14 18.89 -2.39
CA TRP A 308 -14.60 18.87 -2.59
C TRP A 308 -15.34 19.04 -1.26
N GLY A 309 -16.40 19.85 -1.29
CA GLY A 309 -17.34 19.98 -0.17
C GLY A 309 -18.38 18.85 -0.17
N GLU A 310 -19.18 18.81 0.91
CA GLU A 310 -20.26 17.82 1.10
C GLU A 310 -21.32 17.88 0.00
N GLU A 311 -21.62 19.07 -0.53
CA GLU A 311 -22.56 19.26 -1.63
C GLU A 311 -22.15 18.46 -2.88
N ARG A 312 -20.86 18.52 -3.22
CA ARG A 312 -20.32 17.77 -4.35
C ARG A 312 -20.42 16.27 -4.17
N ILE A 313 -20.19 15.78 -2.95
CA ILE A 313 -20.35 14.37 -2.62
C ILE A 313 -21.84 13.97 -2.68
N ALA A 314 -22.75 14.83 -2.21
CA ALA A 314 -24.18 14.58 -2.31
C ALA A 314 -24.66 14.49 -3.76
N GLU A 315 -24.20 15.38 -4.65
CA GLU A 315 -24.49 15.31 -6.10
C GLU A 315 -24.02 13.98 -6.71
N ILE A 316 -22.81 13.53 -6.37
CA ILE A 316 -22.26 12.25 -6.86
C ILE A 316 -23.10 11.08 -6.37
N ASN A 317 -23.51 11.09 -5.11
CA ASN A 317 -24.37 10.07 -4.53
C ASN A 317 -25.77 10.07 -5.18
N GLN A 318 -26.32 11.25 -5.47
CA GLN A 318 -27.60 11.36 -6.18
C GLN A 318 -27.50 10.80 -7.61
N GLU A 319 -26.40 11.08 -8.32
CA GLU A 319 -26.21 10.51 -9.65
C GLU A 319 -26.09 8.97 -9.63
N CYS A 320 -25.50 8.39 -8.57
CA CYS A 320 -25.51 6.94 -8.39
C CYS A 320 -26.94 6.38 -8.27
N LYS A 321 -27.86 7.11 -7.60
CA LYS A 321 -29.29 6.75 -7.53
C LYS A 321 -29.95 6.89 -8.89
N ASN A 322 -29.72 7.98 -9.61
CA ASN A 322 -30.24 8.22 -10.96
C ASN A 322 -29.80 7.13 -11.95
N ILE A 323 -28.54 6.67 -11.84
CA ILE A 323 -28.06 5.54 -12.66
C ILE A 323 -28.86 4.28 -12.35
N ARG A 324 -29.19 4.03 -11.07
CA ARG A 324 -30.01 2.86 -10.67
C ARG A 324 -31.41 2.94 -11.25
N GLU A 325 -32.03 4.10 -11.18
CA GLU A 325 -33.41 4.37 -11.68
C GLU A 325 -33.48 4.27 -13.21
N ARG A 326 -32.47 4.72 -13.93
CA ARG A 326 -32.39 4.58 -15.40
C ARG A 326 -32.31 3.13 -15.88
N PHE A 327 -31.89 2.19 -15.01
CA PHE A 327 -31.75 0.77 -15.36
C PHE A 327 -32.51 -0.14 -14.36
N PRO A 328 -33.85 -0.03 -14.26
CA PRO A 328 -34.65 -0.75 -13.24
C PRO A 328 -34.69 -2.25 -13.48
N LYS A 329 -34.49 -2.69 -14.71
CA LYS A 329 -34.55 -4.11 -15.12
C LYS A 329 -33.23 -4.59 -15.70
N PRO A 330 -32.91 -5.89 -15.59
CA PRO A 330 -31.77 -6.46 -16.26
C PRO A 330 -31.87 -6.29 -17.79
N PRO A 331 -30.73 -6.15 -18.50
CA PRO A 331 -30.74 -6.11 -19.96
C PRO A 331 -31.35 -7.39 -20.52
N ARG A 332 -32.19 -7.26 -21.56
CA ARG A 332 -32.68 -8.42 -22.28
C ARG A 332 -31.51 -9.18 -22.89
N ARG A 333 -31.45 -10.48 -22.69
CA ARG A 333 -30.43 -11.34 -23.32
C ARG A 333 -30.74 -11.49 -24.81
#